data_dcd06b044e110b1b3fe05c4756a3fc31
#
_entry.id   dcd06b044e110b1b3fe05c4756a3fc31
#
_cell.length_a   1.000
_cell.length_b   1.000
_cell.length_c   1.000
_cell.angle_alpha   90.00
_cell.angle_beta   90.00
_cell.angle_gamma   90.00
#
_symmetry.space_group_name_H-M   'P 1'
#
loop_
_entity.id
_entity.type
_entity.pdbx_description
1 polymer ?
#
loop_
_entity_poly.entity_id
_entity_poly.type
_entity_poly.pdbx_seq_one_letter_code
_entity_poly.pdbx_strand_id
1 'polypeptide(L)'
;MPELPEVEQVRKTLLPHIKGKTITKVEVYLDRLVKHPSPEQFIKRLTGQTIEDVCRRGKYLVLQTGAEQKLIVHLRMTGSLVAQASELEAPPYAKIKFELTDGVTMWFCDIRTFGTLYLVTNNDCYIAGYETLGPEPLTVGFNPAYLAPIAAKSRKPIKTLILDQTVIAGLGNIYADECLALAGILPTRIANTLTAAEIEAVHEAANKVIAQGIANRGTTFRDYKDGEGNKGDNQNHLLVYGRGGEPCKTCGEPLSSTKVGGRGTTYCAKCQH
;
A
#
# COMPACT_ATOMS: atom_id res chain seq x y z
N MET A 1 -3.55 -5.33 -5.62
CA MET A 1 -2.79 -5.28 -4.33
C MET A 1 -2.89 -3.85 -3.84
N PRO A 2 -3.35 -3.61 -2.63
CA PRO A 2 -3.33 -2.28 -2.04
C PRO A 2 -1.92 -1.68 -2.05
N GLU A 3 -1.77 -0.46 -2.58
CA GLU A 3 -0.56 0.35 -2.58
C GLU A 3 -0.72 1.49 -1.56
N LEU A 4 0.14 2.48 -1.54
CA LEU A 4 0.09 3.55 -0.53
C LEU A 4 -1.28 4.25 -0.46
N PRO A 5 -1.93 4.68 -1.56
CA PRO A 5 -3.23 5.36 -1.48
C PRO A 5 -4.34 4.49 -0.89
N GLU A 6 -4.37 3.20 -1.27
CA GLU A 6 -5.37 2.26 -0.76
C GLU A 6 -5.19 2.02 0.74
N VAL A 7 -3.94 1.83 1.19
CA VAL A 7 -3.64 1.64 2.62
C VAL A 7 -3.92 2.91 3.43
N GLU A 8 -3.64 4.10 2.87
CA GLU A 8 -3.98 5.38 3.49
C GLU A 8 -5.49 5.57 3.63
N GLN A 9 -6.26 5.14 2.62
CA GLN A 9 -7.71 5.21 2.69
C GLN A 9 -8.27 4.25 3.75
N VAL A 10 -7.75 3.01 3.82
CA VAL A 10 -8.12 2.08 4.92
C VAL A 10 -7.81 2.71 6.27
N ARG A 11 -6.64 3.33 6.46
CA ARG A 11 -6.29 4.04 7.69
C ARG A 11 -7.31 5.12 8.04
N LYS A 12 -7.64 5.98 7.08
CA LYS A 12 -8.56 7.11 7.29
C LYS A 12 -9.97 6.67 7.67
N THR A 13 -10.48 5.65 7.00
CA THR A 13 -11.85 5.15 7.24
C THR A 13 -11.94 4.24 8.46
N LEU A 14 -10.87 3.53 8.82
CA LEU A 14 -10.84 2.66 9.99
C LEU A 14 -10.67 3.44 11.30
N LEU A 15 -9.82 4.47 11.30
CA LEU A 15 -9.42 5.22 12.49
C LEU A 15 -10.61 5.73 13.33
N PRO A 16 -11.66 6.37 12.78
CA PRO A 16 -12.79 6.89 13.56
C PRO A 16 -13.56 5.81 14.31
N HIS A 17 -13.54 4.58 13.80
CA HIS A 17 -14.30 3.46 14.35
C HIS A 17 -13.58 2.71 15.47
N ILE A 18 -12.24 2.76 15.52
CA ILE A 18 -11.46 1.92 16.43
C ILE A 18 -10.56 2.69 17.40
N LYS A 19 -10.25 3.97 17.14
CA LYS A 19 -9.42 4.78 18.03
C LYS A 19 -10.07 4.95 19.39
N GLY A 20 -9.28 4.74 20.46
CA GLY A 20 -9.73 4.82 21.85
C GLY A 20 -10.50 3.59 22.34
N LYS A 21 -10.75 2.60 21.47
CA LYS A 21 -11.43 1.37 21.86
C LYS A 21 -10.47 0.32 22.38
N THR A 22 -10.92 -0.44 23.37
CA THR A 22 -10.16 -1.55 23.97
C THR A 22 -10.53 -2.85 23.26
N ILE A 23 -9.53 -3.65 22.94
CA ILE A 23 -9.67 -5.00 22.36
C ILE A 23 -10.11 -5.93 23.50
N THR A 24 -11.35 -6.37 23.49
CA THR A 24 -11.90 -7.24 24.54
C THR A 24 -11.65 -8.72 24.27
N LYS A 25 -11.56 -9.10 23.00
CA LYS A 25 -11.30 -10.47 22.57
C LYS A 25 -10.62 -10.52 21.20
N VAL A 26 -9.73 -11.48 20.99
CA VAL A 26 -9.12 -11.78 19.70
C VAL A 26 -9.35 -13.24 19.36
N GLU A 27 -9.79 -13.52 18.14
CA GLU A 27 -9.92 -14.89 17.61
C GLU A 27 -9.12 -14.99 16.30
N VAL A 28 -8.21 -15.97 16.23
CA VAL A 28 -7.39 -16.24 15.05
C VAL A 28 -7.89 -17.52 14.40
N TYR A 29 -8.48 -17.43 13.20
CA TYR A 29 -9.00 -18.57 12.44
C TYR A 29 -7.96 -19.16 11.49
N LEU A 30 -6.83 -18.46 11.28
CA LEU A 30 -5.74 -18.91 10.41
C LEU A 30 -4.38 -18.43 10.94
N ASP A 31 -3.72 -19.28 11.72
CA ASP A 31 -2.50 -18.98 12.48
C ASP A 31 -1.34 -18.46 11.63
N ARG A 32 -1.15 -18.98 10.43
CA ARG A 32 -0.05 -18.61 9.54
C ARG A 32 0.00 -17.13 9.13
N LEU A 33 -1.08 -16.37 9.32
CA LEU A 33 -1.14 -14.94 9.05
C LEU A 33 -0.44 -14.13 10.15
N VAL A 34 -0.44 -14.62 11.38
CA VAL A 34 0.32 -14.07 12.49
C VAL A 34 1.77 -14.51 12.34
N LYS A 35 2.68 -13.57 12.13
CA LYS A 35 4.10 -13.82 11.88
C LYS A 35 4.96 -13.66 13.13
N HIS A 36 4.51 -12.84 14.07
CA HIS A 36 5.15 -12.61 15.34
C HIS A 36 4.12 -12.01 16.32
N PRO A 37 4.12 -12.41 17.59
CA PRO A 37 4.71 -13.64 18.15
C PRO A 37 3.93 -14.90 17.76
N SER A 38 3.93 -15.97 18.57
CA SER A 38 3.01 -17.09 18.32
C SER A 38 1.55 -16.63 18.41
N PRO A 39 0.58 -17.32 17.74
CA PRO A 39 -0.83 -16.95 17.80
C PRO A 39 -1.39 -16.80 19.22
N GLU A 40 -0.99 -17.70 20.14
CA GLU A 40 -1.41 -17.66 21.54
C GLU A 40 -0.90 -16.39 22.24
N GLN A 41 0.38 -16.04 22.02
CA GLN A 41 0.97 -14.82 22.57
C GLN A 41 0.38 -13.56 21.92
N PHE A 42 0.09 -13.61 20.63
CA PHE A 42 -0.60 -12.53 19.90
C PHE A 42 -1.97 -12.23 20.51
N ILE A 43 -2.80 -13.26 20.74
CA ILE A 43 -4.10 -13.14 21.39
C ILE A 43 -3.94 -12.57 22.80
N LYS A 44 -3.06 -13.19 23.62
CA LYS A 44 -2.84 -12.79 25.02
C LYS A 44 -2.36 -11.34 25.16
N ARG A 45 -1.41 -10.90 24.30
CA ARG A 45 -0.83 -9.57 24.40
C ARG A 45 -1.76 -8.47 23.89
N LEU A 46 -2.65 -8.77 22.92
CA LEU A 46 -3.60 -7.79 22.38
C LEU A 46 -4.87 -7.66 23.22
N THR A 47 -5.33 -8.73 23.86
CA THR A 47 -6.53 -8.67 24.70
C THR A 47 -6.31 -7.74 25.88
N GLY A 48 -7.23 -6.81 26.07
CA GLY A 48 -7.17 -5.77 27.09
C GLY A 48 -6.41 -4.50 26.67
N GLN A 49 -5.79 -4.47 25.48
CA GLN A 49 -5.09 -3.28 24.99
C GLN A 49 -6.05 -2.29 24.31
N THR A 50 -5.77 -1.01 24.48
CA THR A 50 -6.51 0.05 23.79
C THR A 50 -5.80 0.47 22.52
N ILE A 51 -6.54 0.65 21.44
CA ILE A 51 -6.01 1.17 20.18
C ILE A 51 -5.88 2.69 20.30
N GLU A 52 -4.66 3.17 20.50
CA GLU A 52 -4.39 4.59 20.74
C GLU A 52 -4.40 5.40 19.44
N ASP A 53 -3.89 4.83 18.36
CA ASP A 53 -3.84 5.47 17.05
C ASP A 53 -3.68 4.45 15.92
N VAL A 54 -3.95 4.89 14.67
CA VAL A 54 -3.70 4.14 13.45
C VAL A 54 -2.86 4.97 12.50
N CYS A 55 -1.64 4.53 12.29
CA CYS A 55 -0.68 5.13 11.38
C CYS A 55 -0.51 4.26 10.12
N ARG A 56 0.23 4.78 9.16
CA ARG A 56 0.65 4.05 7.96
C ARG A 56 2.15 4.27 7.71
N ARG A 57 2.82 3.24 7.23
CA ARG A 57 4.17 3.34 6.68
C ARG A 57 4.27 2.50 5.40
N GLY A 58 4.53 3.12 4.26
CA GLY A 58 4.51 2.45 2.96
C GLY A 58 3.15 1.78 2.70
N LYS A 59 3.15 0.47 2.59
CA LYS A 59 1.95 -0.37 2.39
C LYS A 59 1.53 -1.10 3.67
N TYR A 60 2.02 -0.67 4.82
CA TYR A 60 1.70 -1.23 6.13
C TYR A 60 0.79 -0.30 6.92
N LEU A 61 -0.24 -0.87 7.54
CA LEU A 61 -0.99 -0.24 8.62
C LEU A 61 -0.26 -0.51 9.93
N VAL A 62 -0.23 0.47 10.81
CA VAL A 62 0.41 0.39 12.12
C VAL A 62 -0.58 0.87 13.17
N LEU A 63 -1.16 -0.06 13.93
CA LEU A 63 -2.03 0.26 15.04
C LEU A 63 -1.20 0.34 16.32
N GLN A 64 -1.21 1.48 16.97
CA GLN A 64 -0.59 1.66 18.30
C GLN A 64 -1.54 1.06 19.34
N THR A 65 -1.08 0.08 20.11
CA THR A 65 -1.87 -0.65 21.10
C THR A 65 -1.26 -0.60 22.51
N GLY A 66 -0.57 0.47 22.81
CA GLY A 66 0.16 0.73 24.05
C GLY A 66 1.43 1.50 23.78
N ALA A 67 2.09 2.01 24.83
CA ALA A 67 3.24 2.91 24.71
C ALA A 67 4.37 2.38 23.81
N GLU A 68 4.61 1.07 23.81
CA GLU A 68 5.71 0.43 23.07
C GLU A 68 5.25 -0.76 22.22
N GLN A 69 3.93 -0.93 22.07
CA GLN A 69 3.35 -2.05 21.32
C GLN A 69 2.66 -1.58 20.04
N LYS A 70 2.95 -2.27 18.94
CA LYS A 70 2.42 -1.96 17.61
C LYS A 70 1.93 -3.24 16.93
N LEU A 71 0.69 -3.20 16.44
CA LEU A 71 0.19 -4.19 15.50
C LEU A 71 0.46 -3.70 14.08
N ILE A 72 1.41 -4.34 13.39
CA ILE A 72 1.82 -4.00 12.02
C ILE A 72 1.17 -4.98 11.06
N VAL A 73 0.36 -4.45 10.14
CA VAL A 73 -0.45 -5.23 9.20
C VAL A 73 -0.07 -4.91 7.77
N HIS A 74 0.26 -5.94 6.97
CA HIS A 74 0.42 -5.81 5.53
C HIS A 74 -0.70 -6.55 4.81
N LEU A 75 -1.52 -5.82 4.07
CA LEU A 75 -2.70 -6.36 3.38
C LEU A 75 -2.34 -7.29 2.20
N ARG A 76 -1.16 -7.16 1.63
CA ARG A 76 -0.70 -7.92 0.46
C ARG A 76 -1.66 -7.76 -0.73
N MET A 77 -2.16 -8.88 -1.29
CA MET A 77 -2.94 -8.87 -2.54
C MET A 77 -4.44 -8.65 -2.33
N THR A 78 -5.02 -9.34 -1.35
CA THR A 78 -6.47 -9.42 -1.13
C THR A 78 -6.87 -9.22 0.34
N GLY A 79 -5.90 -8.89 1.20
CA GLY A 79 -6.17 -8.58 2.60
C GLY A 79 -6.94 -7.26 2.71
N SER A 80 -7.87 -7.22 3.66
CA SER A 80 -8.60 -6.03 4.07
C SER A 80 -8.75 -5.99 5.59
N LEU A 81 -8.78 -4.79 6.16
CA LEU A 81 -9.06 -4.57 7.56
C LEU A 81 -10.29 -3.66 7.63
N VAL A 82 -11.39 -4.19 8.17
CA VAL A 82 -12.69 -3.50 8.19
C VAL A 82 -13.26 -3.48 9.61
N ALA A 83 -13.96 -2.40 9.95
CA ALA A 83 -14.70 -2.28 11.20
C ALA A 83 -16.20 -2.23 10.93
N GLN A 84 -16.98 -2.92 11.74
CA GLN A 84 -18.43 -2.94 11.65
C GLN A 84 -19.07 -3.13 13.04
N ALA A 85 -20.38 -2.91 13.15
CA ALA A 85 -21.12 -3.21 14.36
C ALA A 85 -21.07 -4.72 14.69
N SER A 86 -20.95 -5.06 15.97
CA SER A 86 -20.70 -6.44 16.42
C SER A 86 -21.86 -7.39 16.17
N GLU A 87 -23.09 -6.87 16.04
CA GLU A 87 -24.28 -7.64 15.70
C GLU A 87 -24.36 -8.08 14.25
N LEU A 88 -23.52 -7.53 13.38
CA LEU A 88 -23.48 -7.92 11.97
C LEU A 88 -22.74 -9.24 11.79
N GLU A 89 -23.15 -10.01 10.79
CA GLU A 89 -22.48 -11.24 10.41
C GLU A 89 -21.02 -11.02 10.01
N ALA A 90 -20.19 -12.02 10.24
CA ALA A 90 -18.79 -11.98 9.84
C ALA A 90 -18.65 -11.73 8.34
N PRO A 91 -17.77 -10.80 7.92
CA PRO A 91 -17.51 -10.57 6.51
C PRO A 91 -16.96 -11.84 5.83
N PRO A 92 -17.20 -12.01 4.51
CA PRO A 92 -16.61 -13.13 3.77
C PRO A 92 -15.08 -13.15 3.93
N TYR A 93 -14.53 -14.37 4.00
CA TYR A 93 -13.09 -14.62 4.13
C TYR A 93 -12.45 -14.06 5.40
N ALA A 94 -13.22 -13.84 6.47
CA ALA A 94 -12.69 -13.47 7.77
C ALA A 94 -11.64 -14.46 8.25
N LYS A 95 -10.51 -13.96 8.75
CA LYS A 95 -9.36 -14.76 9.21
C LYS A 95 -8.94 -14.43 10.63
N ILE A 96 -9.15 -13.19 11.07
CA ILE A 96 -8.90 -12.77 12.44
C ILE A 96 -10.02 -11.81 12.85
N LYS A 97 -10.55 -12.00 14.05
CA LYS A 97 -11.57 -11.17 14.68
C LYS A 97 -10.98 -10.42 15.86
N PHE A 98 -11.26 -9.14 15.95
CA PHE A 98 -10.95 -8.32 17.11
C PHE A 98 -12.26 -7.72 17.62
N GLU A 99 -12.77 -8.21 18.76
CA GLU A 99 -13.92 -7.59 19.43
C GLU A 99 -13.42 -6.37 20.20
N LEU A 100 -14.07 -5.26 20.00
CA LEU A 100 -13.73 -3.99 20.64
C LEU A 100 -14.87 -3.55 21.59
N THR A 101 -14.56 -2.63 22.48
CA THR A 101 -15.60 -1.96 23.27
C THR A 101 -16.60 -1.23 22.37
N ASP A 102 -17.74 -0.83 22.96
CA ASP A 102 -18.81 -0.08 22.31
C ASP A 102 -19.44 -0.77 21.10
N GLY A 103 -19.52 -2.10 21.13
CA GLY A 103 -20.21 -2.88 20.12
C GLY A 103 -19.58 -2.83 18.72
N VAL A 104 -18.26 -2.67 18.61
CA VAL A 104 -17.53 -2.68 17.35
C VAL A 104 -16.69 -3.95 17.23
N THR A 105 -16.69 -4.53 16.05
CA THR A 105 -15.76 -5.63 15.69
C THR A 105 -14.90 -5.22 14.50
N MET A 106 -13.60 -5.35 14.65
CA MET A 106 -12.64 -5.20 13.55
C MET A 106 -12.26 -6.58 13.01
N TRP A 107 -12.29 -6.73 11.69
CA TRP A 107 -12.02 -7.96 10.98
C TRP A 107 -10.83 -7.84 10.05
N PHE A 108 -9.93 -8.80 10.11
CA PHE A 108 -8.96 -9.02 9.03
C PHE A 108 -9.49 -10.12 8.11
N CYS A 109 -9.79 -9.76 6.85
CA CYS A 109 -10.30 -10.66 5.83
C CYS A 109 -9.25 -10.82 4.73
N ASP A 110 -9.06 -12.04 4.21
CA ASP A 110 -8.10 -12.27 3.11
C ASP A 110 -8.46 -13.50 2.29
N ILE A 111 -8.78 -13.30 1.01
CA ILE A 111 -9.14 -14.35 0.06
C ILE A 111 -7.95 -15.26 -0.21
N ARG A 112 -6.78 -14.68 -0.52
CA ARG A 112 -5.56 -15.40 -0.90
C ARG A 112 -4.68 -15.80 0.29
N THR A 113 -4.99 -15.29 1.45
CA THR A 113 -4.28 -15.58 2.71
C THR A 113 -2.77 -15.30 2.65
N PHE A 114 -2.37 -14.21 2.00
CA PHE A 114 -0.98 -13.74 1.90
C PHE A 114 -0.68 -12.57 2.85
N GLY A 115 -1.71 -11.99 3.46
CA GLY A 115 -1.57 -10.94 4.44
C GLY A 115 -0.69 -11.35 5.62
N THR A 116 -0.08 -10.39 6.28
CA THR A 116 0.80 -10.66 7.42
C THR A 116 0.53 -9.69 8.55
N LEU A 117 0.46 -10.22 9.76
CA LEU A 117 0.31 -9.48 11.00
C LEU A 117 1.49 -9.75 11.93
N TYR A 118 2.06 -8.67 12.47
CA TYR A 118 3.15 -8.69 13.44
C TYR A 118 2.73 -7.86 14.64
N LEU A 119 2.79 -8.42 15.83
CA LEU A 119 2.66 -7.65 17.07
C LEU A 119 4.04 -7.47 17.67
N VAL A 120 4.58 -6.27 17.54
CA VAL A 120 5.93 -5.91 18.01
C VAL A 120 5.82 -5.16 19.32
N THR A 121 6.60 -5.57 20.31
CA THR A 121 6.70 -4.93 21.63
C THR A 121 8.16 -4.65 21.92
N ASN A 122 8.51 -3.39 22.20
CA ASN A 122 9.91 -2.99 22.49
C ASN A 122 10.90 -3.41 21.39
N ASN A 123 10.48 -3.39 20.12
CA ASN A 123 11.30 -3.82 18.97
C ASN A 123 11.78 -5.28 19.06
N ASP A 124 11.00 -6.18 19.69
CA ASP A 124 11.30 -7.60 19.84
C ASP A 124 11.28 -8.41 18.53
N CYS A 125 10.91 -7.78 17.42
CA CYS A 125 10.88 -8.40 16.09
C CYS A 125 11.38 -7.44 15.01
N TYR A 126 12.35 -7.90 14.20
CA TYR A 126 12.80 -7.18 13.00
C TYR A 126 11.99 -7.61 11.76
N ILE A 127 11.29 -6.66 11.15
CA ILE A 127 10.49 -6.90 9.95
C ILE A 127 11.24 -6.28 8.76
N ALA A 128 12.08 -7.08 8.07
CA ALA A 128 12.97 -6.60 7.01
C ALA A 128 12.25 -5.71 5.98
N GLY A 129 11.08 -6.13 5.49
CA GLY A 129 10.30 -5.36 4.51
C GLY A 129 9.65 -4.08 5.05
N TYR A 130 9.67 -3.84 6.36
CA TYR A 130 9.18 -2.64 7.02
C TYR A 130 10.32 -1.71 7.44
N GLU A 131 11.36 -2.28 8.06
CA GLU A 131 12.49 -1.52 8.59
C GLU A 131 13.37 -0.89 7.50
N THR A 132 13.44 -1.55 6.33
CA THR A 132 14.25 -1.08 5.19
C THR A 132 13.50 -0.19 4.21
N LEU A 133 12.29 0.27 4.53
CA LEU A 133 11.51 1.12 3.64
C LEU A 133 12.21 2.46 3.36
N GLY A 134 12.35 2.80 2.09
CA GLY A 134 12.79 4.12 1.63
C GLY A 134 11.78 5.23 1.96
N PRO A 135 12.06 6.49 1.63
CA PRO A 135 11.12 7.59 1.79
C PRO A 135 9.85 7.38 0.95
N GLU A 136 8.77 8.02 1.38
CA GLU A 136 7.48 7.97 0.71
C GLU A 136 7.27 9.23 -0.14
N PRO A 137 6.57 9.13 -1.28
CA PRO A 137 6.04 10.32 -1.94
C PRO A 137 5.24 11.20 -0.96
N LEU A 138 5.20 12.49 -1.22
CA LEU A 138 4.58 13.52 -0.38
C LEU A 138 5.28 13.76 0.97
N THR A 139 6.49 13.21 1.17
CA THR A 139 7.31 13.51 2.36
C THR A 139 8.59 14.26 1.97
N VAL A 140 9.14 15.03 2.90
CA VAL A 140 10.39 15.79 2.68
C VAL A 140 11.58 14.87 2.34
N GLY A 141 11.57 13.63 2.83
CA GLY A 141 12.63 12.64 2.56
C GLY A 141 12.66 12.16 1.10
N PHE A 142 11.55 12.23 0.38
CA PHE A 142 11.48 11.90 -1.04
C PHE A 142 11.63 13.18 -1.86
N ASN A 143 12.80 13.37 -2.44
CA ASN A 143 13.14 14.54 -3.26
C ASN A 143 14.17 14.16 -4.34
N PRO A 144 14.39 15.01 -5.36
CA PRO A 144 15.34 14.73 -6.45
C PRO A 144 16.77 14.49 -5.99
N ALA A 145 17.24 15.20 -4.96
CA ALA A 145 18.58 15.03 -4.41
C ALA A 145 18.79 13.65 -3.77
N TYR A 146 17.72 13.06 -3.23
CA TYR A 146 17.71 11.67 -2.76
C TYR A 146 17.71 10.68 -3.93
N LEU A 147 16.85 10.89 -4.93
CA LEU A 147 16.62 9.90 -6.01
C LEU A 147 17.78 9.88 -7.03
N ALA A 148 18.35 11.02 -7.36
CA ALA A 148 19.37 11.15 -8.41
C ALA A 148 20.60 10.25 -8.19
N PRO A 149 21.27 10.22 -7.02
CA PRO A 149 22.44 9.37 -6.82
C PRO A 149 22.11 7.87 -6.83
N ILE A 150 20.88 7.49 -6.49
CA ILE A 150 20.42 6.10 -6.53
C ILE A 150 20.19 5.69 -7.98
N ALA A 151 19.51 6.52 -8.77
CA ALA A 151 19.28 6.29 -10.18
C ALA A 151 20.62 6.20 -10.95
N ALA A 152 21.56 7.13 -10.72
CA ALA A 152 22.87 7.16 -11.39
C ALA A 152 23.70 5.89 -11.19
N LYS A 153 23.50 5.16 -10.09
CA LYS A 153 24.19 3.88 -9.81
C LYS A 153 23.43 2.65 -10.32
N SER A 154 22.19 2.81 -10.79
CA SER A 154 21.32 1.69 -11.13
C SER A 154 21.32 1.38 -12.63
N ARG A 155 21.66 0.14 -12.98
CA ARG A 155 21.52 -0.38 -14.35
C ARG A 155 20.18 -1.10 -14.60
N LYS A 156 19.25 -1.01 -13.63
CA LYS A 156 17.89 -1.57 -13.77
C LYS A 156 17.02 -0.63 -14.61
N PRO A 157 15.96 -1.15 -15.28
CA PRO A 157 14.91 -0.30 -15.83
C PRO A 157 14.35 0.62 -14.75
N ILE A 158 14.03 1.87 -15.12
CA ILE A 158 13.51 2.86 -14.15
C ILE A 158 12.25 2.36 -13.43
N LYS A 159 11.35 1.67 -14.12
CA LYS A 159 10.19 1.06 -13.46
C LYS A 159 10.59 0.09 -12.35
N THR A 160 11.60 -0.75 -12.59
CA THR A 160 12.08 -1.70 -11.57
C THR A 160 12.69 -0.99 -10.37
N LEU A 161 13.39 0.13 -10.60
CA LEU A 161 13.99 0.93 -9.55
C LEU A 161 12.92 1.56 -8.65
N ILE A 162 11.93 2.23 -9.23
CA ILE A 162 10.89 2.93 -8.45
C ILE A 162 9.88 1.98 -7.77
N LEU A 163 9.81 0.72 -8.20
CA LEU A 163 9.04 -0.34 -7.54
C LEU A 163 9.73 -0.91 -6.30
N ASP A 164 11.04 -0.70 -6.17
CA ASP A 164 11.81 -1.16 -5.02
C ASP A 164 11.41 -0.36 -3.77
N GLN A 165 10.80 -1.03 -2.81
CA GLN A 165 10.27 -0.39 -1.60
C GLN A 165 11.37 0.20 -0.70
N THR A 166 12.62 -0.21 -0.90
CA THR A 166 13.79 0.39 -0.22
C THR A 166 14.21 1.70 -0.87
N VAL A 167 13.78 1.96 -2.10
CA VAL A 167 14.02 3.21 -2.85
C VAL A 167 12.84 4.16 -2.70
N ILE A 168 11.62 3.70 -3.03
CA ILE A 168 10.39 4.51 -2.86
C ILE A 168 9.34 3.64 -2.17
N ALA A 169 9.08 3.91 -0.90
CA ALA A 169 8.07 3.17 -0.17
C ALA A 169 6.66 3.55 -0.62
N GLY A 170 5.79 2.54 -0.75
CA GLY A 170 4.39 2.75 -1.07
C GLY A 170 4.03 2.70 -2.54
N LEU A 171 4.96 3.00 -3.46
CA LEU A 171 4.73 2.86 -4.89
C LEU A 171 4.64 1.38 -5.28
N GLY A 172 3.59 1.01 -6.01
CA GLY A 172 3.45 -0.33 -6.57
C GLY A 172 3.20 -0.26 -8.08
N ASN A 173 2.67 -1.34 -8.66
CA ASN A 173 2.61 -1.48 -10.11
C ASN A 173 1.67 -0.49 -10.79
N ILE A 174 0.55 -0.15 -10.14
CA ILE A 174 -0.41 0.83 -10.66
C ILE A 174 0.25 2.20 -10.74
N TYR A 175 0.70 2.69 -9.60
CA TYR A 175 1.23 4.05 -9.51
C TYR A 175 2.62 4.21 -10.14
N ALA A 176 3.39 3.12 -10.33
CA ALA A 176 4.63 3.17 -11.11
C ALA A 176 4.38 3.39 -12.60
N ASP A 177 3.40 2.69 -13.21
CA ASP A 177 3.04 2.92 -14.62
C ASP A 177 2.46 4.33 -14.80
N GLU A 178 1.57 4.76 -13.92
CA GLU A 178 0.99 6.12 -13.95
C GLU A 178 2.04 7.22 -13.77
N CYS A 179 2.98 7.02 -12.83
CA CYS A 179 4.11 7.94 -12.60
C CYS A 179 4.95 8.12 -13.86
N LEU A 180 5.38 7.02 -14.49
CA LEU A 180 6.23 7.07 -15.68
C LEU A 180 5.47 7.60 -16.90
N ALA A 181 4.17 7.32 -17.03
CA ALA A 181 3.34 7.90 -18.07
C ALA A 181 3.23 9.42 -17.91
N LEU A 182 3.01 9.90 -16.68
CA LEU A 182 2.91 11.33 -16.38
C LEU A 182 4.25 12.05 -16.56
N ALA A 183 5.38 11.37 -16.20
CA ALA A 183 6.72 11.90 -16.37
C ALA A 183 7.22 11.87 -17.84
N GLY A 184 6.51 11.19 -18.75
CA GLY A 184 6.93 11.03 -20.15
C GLY A 184 8.12 10.10 -20.35
N ILE A 185 8.38 9.16 -19.43
CA ILE A 185 9.55 8.29 -19.43
C ILE A 185 9.15 6.85 -19.71
N LEU A 186 9.84 6.19 -20.66
CA LEU A 186 9.63 4.78 -20.96
C LEU A 186 9.97 3.90 -19.74
N PRO A 187 9.09 2.97 -19.35
CA PRO A 187 9.33 2.08 -18.19
C PRO A 187 10.58 1.22 -18.31
N THR A 188 11.03 0.98 -19.53
CA THR A 188 12.22 0.19 -19.87
C THR A 188 13.53 0.98 -19.87
N ARG A 189 13.48 2.34 -19.83
CA ARG A 189 14.67 3.18 -19.76
C ARG A 189 15.54 2.75 -18.59
N ILE A 190 16.85 2.68 -18.83
CA ILE A 190 17.81 2.33 -17.78
C ILE A 190 17.97 3.54 -16.84
N ALA A 191 17.84 3.31 -15.54
CA ALA A 191 17.75 4.40 -14.56
C ALA A 191 18.95 5.37 -14.59
N ASN A 192 20.18 4.87 -14.82
CA ASN A 192 21.38 5.71 -14.87
C ASN A 192 21.53 6.50 -16.18
N THR A 193 20.60 6.39 -17.12
CA THR A 193 20.58 7.22 -18.34
C THR A 193 19.63 8.42 -18.20
N LEU A 194 18.91 8.55 -17.09
CA LEU A 194 18.03 9.66 -16.87
C LEU A 194 18.81 10.93 -16.57
N THR A 195 18.39 12.03 -17.18
CA THR A 195 18.89 13.38 -16.88
C THR A 195 18.36 13.90 -15.54
N ALA A 196 18.94 14.97 -15.02
CA ALA A 196 18.45 15.62 -13.81
C ALA A 196 17.00 16.11 -13.95
N ALA A 197 16.61 16.64 -15.12
CA ALA A 197 15.27 17.08 -15.41
C ALA A 197 14.25 15.91 -15.42
N GLU A 198 14.66 14.74 -15.94
CA GLU A 198 13.82 13.55 -15.93
C GLU A 198 13.66 12.97 -14.51
N ILE A 199 14.68 13.04 -13.66
CA ILE A 199 14.58 12.67 -12.24
C ILE A 199 13.62 13.60 -11.51
N GLU A 200 13.67 14.91 -11.78
CA GLU A 200 12.69 15.87 -11.25
C GLU A 200 11.28 15.51 -11.70
N ALA A 201 11.08 15.21 -12.99
CA ALA A 201 9.79 14.81 -13.54
C ALA A 201 9.25 13.53 -12.88
N VAL A 202 10.12 12.54 -12.61
CA VAL A 202 9.71 11.32 -11.86
C VAL A 202 9.28 11.65 -10.44
N HIS A 203 10.00 12.53 -9.75
CA HIS A 203 9.66 12.98 -8.40
C HIS A 203 8.30 13.68 -8.37
N GLU A 204 8.09 14.67 -9.23
CA GLU A 204 6.82 15.41 -9.34
C GLU A 204 5.65 14.48 -9.69
N ALA A 205 5.87 13.61 -10.68
CA ALA A 205 4.86 12.64 -11.13
C ALA A 205 4.48 11.65 -10.03
N ALA A 206 5.46 11.12 -9.29
CA ALA A 206 5.21 10.21 -8.17
C ALA A 206 4.35 10.88 -7.08
N ASN A 207 4.68 12.11 -6.70
CA ASN A 207 3.87 12.88 -5.76
C ASN A 207 2.46 13.10 -6.27
N LYS A 208 2.31 13.49 -7.55
CA LYS A 208 1.01 13.81 -8.15
C LYS A 208 0.10 12.59 -8.25
N VAL A 209 0.62 11.44 -8.73
CA VAL A 209 -0.22 10.23 -8.86
C VAL A 209 -0.62 9.65 -7.50
N ILE A 210 0.24 9.74 -6.49
CA ILE A 210 -0.09 9.31 -5.12
C ILE A 210 -1.13 10.25 -4.50
N ALA A 211 -0.96 11.57 -4.63
CA ALA A 211 -1.95 12.54 -4.14
C ALA A 211 -3.33 12.32 -4.79
N GLN A 212 -3.36 12.13 -6.11
CA GLN A 212 -4.58 11.82 -6.85
C GLN A 212 -5.22 10.51 -6.39
N GLY A 213 -4.41 9.45 -6.22
CA GLY A 213 -4.88 8.16 -5.72
C GLY A 213 -5.53 8.28 -4.34
N ILE A 214 -4.94 9.07 -3.43
CA ILE A 214 -5.52 9.33 -2.10
C ILE A 214 -6.83 10.13 -2.21
N ALA A 215 -6.87 11.17 -3.04
CA ALA A 215 -8.05 12.00 -3.25
C ALA A 215 -9.23 11.18 -3.82
N ASN A 216 -8.95 10.24 -4.72
CA ASN A 216 -9.92 9.34 -5.35
C ASN A 216 -10.17 8.06 -4.54
N ARG A 217 -9.79 8.01 -3.26
CA ARG A 217 -10.05 6.89 -2.33
C ARG A 217 -9.41 5.56 -2.74
N GLY A 218 -8.32 5.60 -3.52
CA GLY A 218 -7.61 4.42 -4.03
C GLY A 218 -8.25 3.80 -5.27
N THR A 219 -7.58 2.79 -5.82
CA THR A 219 -7.94 2.10 -7.06
C THR A 219 -8.60 0.76 -6.76
N THR A 220 -9.84 0.54 -7.18
CA THR A 220 -10.53 -0.75 -7.07
C THR A 220 -10.73 -1.36 -8.46
N PHE A 221 -9.97 -2.41 -8.79
CA PHE A 221 -10.25 -3.26 -9.95
C PHE A 221 -11.09 -4.48 -9.59
N ARG A 222 -10.83 -5.11 -8.42
CA ARG A 222 -11.52 -6.34 -7.97
C ARG A 222 -11.86 -6.31 -6.50
N ASP A 223 -10.86 -6.47 -5.64
CA ASP A 223 -11.06 -6.88 -4.24
C ASP A 223 -10.83 -5.76 -3.22
N TYR A 224 -10.14 -4.67 -3.63
CA TYR A 224 -9.85 -3.59 -2.68
C TYR A 224 -11.14 -2.93 -2.18
N LYS A 225 -11.19 -2.80 -0.85
CA LYS A 225 -12.19 -2.03 -0.10
C LYS A 225 -11.49 -1.28 1.02
N ASP A 226 -12.03 -0.13 1.40
CA ASP A 226 -11.56 0.65 2.54
C ASP A 226 -12.01 0.04 3.88
N GLY A 227 -11.71 0.71 4.99
CA GLY A 227 -12.04 0.23 6.36
C GLY A 227 -13.53 0.15 6.66
N GLU A 228 -14.38 0.75 5.85
CA GLU A 228 -15.85 0.70 5.91
C GLU A 228 -16.46 -0.24 4.84
N GLY A 229 -15.61 -0.87 4.02
CA GLY A 229 -16.05 -1.77 2.96
C GLY A 229 -16.41 -1.09 1.63
N ASN A 230 -16.12 0.20 1.44
CA ASN A 230 -16.40 0.94 0.23
C ASN A 230 -15.29 0.78 -0.83
N LYS A 231 -15.65 0.95 -2.11
CA LYS A 231 -14.72 0.94 -3.24
C LYS A 231 -14.11 2.32 -3.45
N GLY A 232 -12.88 2.35 -3.97
CA GLY A 232 -12.26 3.58 -4.48
C GLY A 232 -12.74 3.94 -5.89
N ASP A 233 -12.36 5.13 -6.38
CA ASP A 233 -12.75 5.66 -7.68
C ASP A 233 -11.56 5.94 -8.63
N ASN A 234 -10.33 5.79 -8.16
CA ASN A 234 -9.13 6.16 -8.93
C ASN A 234 -8.94 5.38 -10.24
N GLN A 235 -9.54 4.19 -10.40
CA GLN A 235 -9.52 3.42 -11.65
C GLN A 235 -10.09 4.18 -12.84
N ASN A 236 -11.01 5.13 -12.62
CA ASN A 236 -11.63 5.95 -13.65
C ASN A 236 -10.71 7.10 -14.13
N HIS A 237 -9.65 7.39 -13.39
CA HIS A 237 -8.72 8.49 -13.63
C HIS A 237 -7.35 8.05 -14.17
N LEU A 238 -7.09 6.74 -14.29
CA LEU A 238 -5.81 6.20 -14.74
C LEU A 238 -5.49 6.61 -16.18
N LEU A 239 -4.21 6.89 -16.42
CA LEU A 239 -3.68 7.26 -17.74
C LEU A 239 -3.38 6.02 -18.60
N VAL A 240 -2.70 5.04 -18.05
CA VAL A 240 -2.21 3.87 -18.79
C VAL A 240 -2.52 2.53 -18.13
N TYR A 241 -2.46 2.43 -16.80
CA TYR A 241 -2.55 1.14 -16.13
C TYR A 241 -3.88 0.43 -16.39
N GLY A 242 -3.80 -0.82 -16.86
CA GLY A 242 -4.98 -1.65 -17.18
C GLY A 242 -5.66 -1.31 -18.51
N ARG A 243 -5.14 -0.33 -19.26
CA ARG A 243 -5.73 0.21 -20.50
C ARG A 243 -4.99 -0.22 -21.76
N GLY A 244 -4.23 -1.32 -21.72
CA GLY A 244 -3.49 -1.81 -22.89
C GLY A 244 -4.39 -2.00 -24.12
N GLY A 245 -3.97 -1.46 -25.28
CA GLY A 245 -4.72 -1.41 -26.53
C GLY A 245 -5.75 -0.28 -26.65
N GLU A 246 -6.09 0.39 -25.53
CA GLU A 246 -6.96 1.57 -25.59
C GLU A 246 -6.19 2.83 -26.08
N PRO A 247 -6.89 3.85 -26.59
CA PRO A 247 -6.23 5.09 -27.01
C PRO A 247 -5.60 5.82 -25.80
N CYS A 248 -4.38 6.31 -26.00
CA CYS A 248 -3.71 7.21 -25.06
C CYS A 248 -4.52 8.49 -24.87
N LYS A 249 -4.77 8.89 -23.63
CA LYS A 249 -5.54 10.12 -23.32
C LYS A 249 -4.87 11.41 -23.81
N THR A 250 -3.56 11.38 -24.09
CA THR A 250 -2.79 12.55 -24.54
C THR A 250 -2.67 12.63 -26.05
N CYS A 251 -2.31 11.52 -26.76
CA CYS A 251 -1.99 11.56 -28.18
C CYS A 251 -2.88 10.69 -29.06
N GLY A 252 -3.79 9.90 -28.48
CA GLY A 252 -4.71 9.01 -29.20
C GLY A 252 -4.11 7.69 -29.69
N GLU A 253 -2.78 7.51 -29.67
CA GLU A 253 -2.15 6.25 -30.07
C GLU A 253 -2.55 5.09 -29.14
N PRO A 254 -2.69 3.85 -29.66
CA PRO A 254 -2.95 2.69 -28.82
C PRO A 254 -1.85 2.46 -27.77
N LEU A 255 -2.25 2.25 -26.52
CA LEU A 255 -1.32 1.97 -25.45
C LEU A 255 -0.68 0.58 -25.61
N SER A 256 0.62 0.52 -25.49
CA SER A 256 1.43 -0.71 -25.56
C SER A 256 1.47 -1.42 -24.23
N SER A 257 1.58 -2.76 -24.27
CA SER A 257 1.76 -3.60 -23.09
C SER A 257 2.99 -4.47 -23.21
N THR A 258 3.74 -4.60 -22.12
CA THR A 258 4.93 -5.44 -22.02
C THR A 258 5.13 -5.96 -20.59
N LYS A 259 6.26 -6.61 -20.31
CA LYS A 259 6.71 -6.97 -18.96
C LYS A 259 8.05 -6.31 -18.66
N VAL A 260 8.15 -5.63 -17.52
CA VAL A 260 9.37 -5.04 -16.99
C VAL A 260 9.60 -5.57 -15.58
N GLY A 261 10.75 -6.18 -15.33
CA GLY A 261 11.07 -6.79 -14.04
C GLY A 261 10.03 -7.84 -13.59
N GLY A 262 9.45 -8.60 -14.53
CA GLY A 262 8.42 -9.61 -14.27
C GLY A 262 7.02 -9.03 -13.99
N ARG A 263 6.82 -7.70 -14.06
CA ARG A 263 5.54 -7.01 -13.83
C ARG A 263 4.91 -6.58 -15.16
N GLY A 264 3.60 -6.82 -15.29
CA GLY A 264 2.82 -6.25 -16.40
C GLY A 264 2.96 -4.74 -16.40
N THR A 265 3.15 -4.17 -17.57
CA THR A 265 3.49 -2.76 -17.79
C THR A 265 2.70 -2.22 -18.97
N THR A 266 2.00 -1.12 -18.79
CA THR A 266 1.29 -0.43 -19.86
C THR A 266 1.84 0.98 -20.02
N TYR A 267 2.09 1.41 -21.24
CA TYR A 267 2.71 2.70 -21.55
C TYR A 267 2.31 3.20 -22.94
N CYS A 268 2.53 4.48 -23.21
CA CYS A 268 2.37 5.08 -24.53
C CYS A 268 3.73 5.19 -25.22
N ALA A 269 3.94 4.45 -26.32
CA ALA A 269 5.21 4.45 -27.05
C ALA A 269 5.51 5.79 -27.76
N LYS A 270 4.51 6.68 -27.92
CA LYS A 270 4.67 8.00 -28.52
C LYS A 270 4.93 9.11 -27.50
N CYS A 271 4.32 9.02 -26.32
CA CYS A 271 4.44 10.08 -25.31
C CYS A 271 5.60 9.83 -24.33
N GLN A 272 6.11 8.60 -24.22
CA GLN A 272 7.16 8.23 -23.27
C GLN A 272 8.46 7.89 -24.04
N HIS A 273 9.60 8.42 -23.57
CA HIS A 273 10.90 8.34 -24.24
C HIS A 273 11.98 7.71 -23.37
#